data_2a09820dcfca952e05a567c1da2dd790
#
_entry.id   2a09820dcfca952e05a567c1da2dd790
#
_cell.length_a   1.000
_cell.length_b   1.000
_cell.length_c   1.000
_cell.angle_alpha   90.00
_cell.angle_beta   90.00
_cell.angle_gamma   90.00
#
_symmetry.space_group_name_H-M   'P 1'
#
loop_
_entity.id
_entity.type
_entity.pdbx_description
1 polymer ?
#
loop_
_entity_poly.entity_id
_entity_poly.type
_entity_poly.pdbx_seq_one_letter_code
_entity_poly.pdbx_strand_id
1 'polypeptide(L)'
;MVNMVLSSLKKMTSRRKLIDIAERNIYSADIDATGCYTTSDVIQKITKALDDMKISGKSLVRIVIKGEVSLKTEINIDLIEKNFAHSFYVFKVEDKTKTLINYEEFMFDETLKGEFVRNVLKAPDIAEEDKPKIIRYGIQALTGEEI
;
A
#
# COMPACT_ATOMS: atom_id res chain seq x y z
N MET A 1 -4.05 20.85 1.11
CA MET A 1 -4.03 19.54 0.40
C MET A 1 -5.42 19.08 -0.02
N VAL A 2 -6.35 18.98 0.90
CA VAL A 2 -7.73 18.54 0.61
C VAL A 2 -8.42 19.44 -0.41
N ASN A 3 -8.28 20.76 -0.26
CA ASN A 3 -8.90 21.74 -1.16
C ASN A 3 -8.37 21.66 -2.61
N MET A 4 -7.11 21.31 -2.79
CA MET A 4 -6.52 21.15 -4.12
C MET A 4 -7.10 19.94 -4.86
N VAL A 5 -7.28 18.82 -4.16
CA VAL A 5 -7.90 17.61 -4.71
C VAL A 5 -9.35 17.88 -5.09
N LEU A 6 -10.11 18.53 -4.20
CA LEU A 6 -11.49 18.90 -4.46
C LEU A 6 -11.62 19.84 -5.67
N SER A 7 -10.73 20.81 -5.80
CA SER A 7 -10.68 21.74 -6.93
C SER A 7 -10.44 21.03 -8.26
N SER A 8 -9.50 20.06 -8.29
CA SER A 8 -9.26 19.23 -9.48
C SER A 8 -10.48 18.40 -9.88
N LEU A 9 -11.17 17.79 -8.92
CA LEU A 9 -12.38 17.02 -9.17
C LEU A 9 -13.51 17.87 -9.72
N LYS A 10 -13.67 19.10 -9.23
CA LYS A 10 -14.65 20.05 -9.74
C LYS A 10 -14.47 20.37 -11.22
N LYS A 11 -13.23 20.36 -11.72
CA LYS A 11 -12.95 20.62 -13.13
C LYS A 11 -13.26 19.42 -14.03
N MET A 12 -13.27 18.21 -13.48
CA MET A 12 -13.35 16.95 -14.22
C MET A 12 -14.73 16.30 -14.20
N THR A 13 -15.63 16.72 -13.33
CA THR A 13 -16.94 16.07 -13.15
C THR A 13 -18.08 16.84 -13.78
N SER A 14 -19.16 16.12 -14.14
CA SER A 14 -20.41 16.75 -14.58
C SER A 14 -21.05 17.54 -13.43
N ARG A 15 -21.89 18.51 -13.76
CA ARG A 15 -22.54 19.40 -12.79
C ARG A 15 -23.29 18.65 -11.68
N ARG A 16 -24.00 17.56 -12.00
CA ARG A 16 -24.74 16.74 -11.04
C ARG A 16 -23.81 16.02 -10.08
N LYS A 17 -22.73 15.40 -10.59
CA LYS A 17 -21.70 14.77 -9.76
C LYS A 17 -20.94 15.77 -8.91
N LEU A 18 -20.75 16.99 -9.42
CA LEU A 18 -20.11 18.07 -8.71
C LEU A 18 -20.86 18.44 -7.42
N ILE A 19 -22.20 18.50 -7.46
CA ILE A 19 -23.03 18.78 -6.29
C ILE A 19 -22.87 17.68 -5.24
N ASP A 20 -22.93 16.39 -5.64
CA ASP A 20 -22.76 15.25 -4.75
C ASP A 20 -21.37 15.23 -4.11
N ILE A 21 -20.33 15.51 -4.88
CA ILE A 21 -18.95 15.55 -4.40
C ILE A 21 -18.71 16.77 -3.49
N ALA A 22 -19.33 17.91 -3.78
CA ALA A 22 -19.20 19.12 -2.97
C ALA A 22 -19.75 18.96 -1.54
N GLU A 23 -20.71 18.07 -1.34
CA GLU A 23 -21.26 17.73 -0.02
C GLU A 23 -20.35 16.75 0.75
N ARG A 24 -19.31 16.19 0.12
CA ARG A 24 -18.39 15.21 0.68
C ARG A 24 -16.98 15.77 0.72
N ASN A 25 -16.28 15.47 1.80
CA ASN A 25 -14.88 15.82 1.92
C ASN A 25 -14.01 14.73 1.30
N ILE A 26 -12.90 15.16 0.73
CA ILE A 26 -11.89 14.28 0.15
C ILE A 26 -10.62 14.41 0.98
N TYR A 27 -10.14 13.28 1.50
CA TYR A 27 -8.92 13.21 2.30
C TYR A 27 -7.91 12.30 1.64
N SER A 28 -6.66 12.71 1.70
CA SER A 28 -5.53 11.86 1.31
C SER A 28 -4.51 11.90 2.44
N ALA A 29 -4.05 10.71 2.87
CA ALA A 29 -3.07 10.60 3.92
C ALA A 29 -1.97 9.62 3.52
N ASP A 30 -0.74 9.96 3.88
CA ASP A 30 0.41 9.08 3.75
C ASP A 30 0.64 8.37 5.08
N ILE A 31 0.76 7.04 5.03
CA ILE A 31 1.00 6.20 6.19
C ILE A 31 2.39 5.57 6.05
N ASP A 32 3.23 5.78 7.04
CA ASP A 32 4.56 5.18 7.10
C ASP A 32 4.47 3.77 7.70
N ALA A 33 4.70 2.76 6.88
CA ALA A 33 4.68 1.36 7.29
C ALA A 33 6.03 0.86 7.81
N THR A 34 7.03 1.73 7.93
CA THR A 34 8.33 1.35 8.47
C THR A 34 8.17 0.76 9.87
N GLY A 35 8.71 -0.43 10.10
CA GLY A 35 8.56 -1.16 11.35
C GLY A 35 7.27 -1.97 11.48
N CYS A 36 6.40 -1.97 10.49
CA CYS A 36 5.26 -2.88 10.42
C CYS A 36 5.67 -4.24 9.86
N TYR A 37 5.07 -5.30 10.39
CA TYR A 37 5.31 -6.67 9.93
C TYR A 37 4.06 -7.35 9.40
N THR A 38 2.90 -6.89 9.83
CA THR A 38 1.61 -7.50 9.46
C THR A 38 0.63 -6.45 8.93
N THR A 39 -0.39 -6.93 8.22
CA THR A 39 -1.52 -6.10 7.79
C THR A 39 -2.20 -5.41 8.97
N SER A 40 -2.31 -6.11 10.12
CA SER A 40 -2.89 -5.54 11.34
C SER A 40 -2.12 -4.34 11.87
N ASP A 41 -0.79 -4.37 11.80
CA ASP A 41 0.05 -3.22 12.21
C ASP A 41 -0.25 -2.00 11.35
N VAL A 42 -0.42 -2.20 10.04
CA VAL A 42 -0.76 -1.13 9.11
C VAL A 42 -2.17 -0.59 9.37
N ILE A 43 -3.15 -1.48 9.62
CA ILE A 43 -4.52 -1.11 9.95
C ILE A 43 -4.55 -0.24 11.22
N GLN A 44 -3.78 -0.58 12.24
CA GLN A 44 -3.69 0.21 13.48
C GLN A 44 -3.16 1.62 13.20
N LYS A 45 -2.13 1.75 12.39
CA LYS A 45 -1.59 3.07 12.01
C LYS A 45 -2.60 3.90 11.21
N ILE A 46 -3.31 3.28 10.28
CA ILE A 46 -4.36 3.93 9.51
C ILE A 46 -5.50 4.39 10.42
N THR A 47 -5.97 3.53 11.32
CA THR A 47 -7.03 3.85 12.27
C THR A 47 -6.67 5.06 13.12
N LYS A 48 -5.46 5.07 13.67
CA LYS A 48 -4.97 6.19 14.46
C LYS A 48 -4.94 7.50 13.66
N ALA A 49 -4.42 7.45 12.44
CA ALA A 49 -4.36 8.63 11.57
C ALA A 49 -5.76 9.16 11.22
N LEU A 50 -6.71 8.27 10.93
CA LEU A 50 -8.09 8.64 10.61
C LEU A 50 -8.80 9.23 11.83
N ASP A 51 -8.58 8.66 13.02
CA ASP A 51 -9.14 9.19 14.26
C ASP A 51 -8.60 10.59 14.58
N ASP A 52 -7.30 10.81 14.40
CA ASP A 52 -6.67 12.10 14.60
C ASP A 52 -7.20 13.17 13.63
N MET A 53 -7.55 12.77 12.42
CA MET A 53 -8.12 13.66 11.39
C MET A 53 -9.62 13.92 11.56
N LYS A 54 -10.31 13.16 12.39
CA LYS A 54 -11.76 13.27 12.66
C LYS A 54 -12.59 13.26 11.38
N ILE A 55 -12.38 12.26 10.54
CA ILE A 55 -13.00 12.14 9.22
C ILE A 55 -14.44 11.61 9.33
N SER A 56 -15.37 12.28 8.64
CA SER A 56 -16.78 11.87 8.54
C SER A 56 -16.94 10.62 7.66
N GLY A 57 -17.93 9.76 7.99
CA GLY A 57 -18.28 8.58 7.19
C GLY A 57 -18.78 8.87 5.78
N LYS A 58 -19.12 10.12 5.47
CA LYS A 58 -19.49 10.53 4.10
C LYS A 58 -18.30 10.91 3.23
N SER A 59 -17.10 10.75 3.73
CA SER A 59 -15.87 11.21 3.08
C SER A 59 -15.34 10.19 2.08
N LEU A 60 -14.60 10.70 1.11
CA LEU A 60 -13.77 9.96 0.20
C LEU A 60 -12.35 9.94 0.79
N VAL A 61 -11.79 8.76 1.03
CA VAL A 61 -10.48 8.61 1.68
C VAL A 61 -9.54 7.83 0.77
N ARG A 62 -8.36 8.40 0.54
CA ARG A 62 -7.25 7.74 -0.13
C ARG A 62 -6.08 7.63 0.83
N ILE A 63 -5.61 6.42 1.03
CA ILE A 63 -4.43 6.14 1.86
C ILE A 63 -3.29 5.69 0.95
N VAL A 64 -2.14 6.31 1.12
CA VAL A 64 -0.90 5.89 0.45
C VAL A 64 0.04 5.34 1.52
N ILE A 65 0.35 4.06 1.42
CA ILE A 65 1.28 3.39 2.34
C ILE A 65 2.69 3.57 1.77
N LYS A 66 3.56 4.16 2.56
CA LYS A 66 4.96 4.43 2.22
C LYS A 66 5.88 3.83 3.27
N GLY A 67 7.16 3.96 3.07
CA GLY A 67 8.18 3.54 3.99
C GLY A 67 8.90 2.27 3.54
N GLU A 68 9.82 1.82 4.36
CA GLU A 68 10.65 0.66 4.10
C GLU A 68 10.18 -0.51 4.95
N VAL A 69 9.85 -1.61 4.31
CA VAL A 69 9.35 -2.83 4.97
C VAL A 69 10.29 -4.00 4.71
N SER A 70 10.32 -4.94 5.63
CA SER A 70 11.13 -6.14 5.47
C SER A 70 10.52 -7.08 4.42
N LEU A 71 11.34 -8.00 3.93
CA LEU A 71 10.89 -9.03 3.00
C LEU A 71 9.76 -9.90 3.57
N LYS A 72 9.72 -10.05 4.91
CA LYS A 72 8.71 -10.85 5.62
C LYS A 72 7.43 -10.08 5.94
N THR A 73 7.38 -8.80 5.62
CA THR A 73 6.21 -7.98 5.90
C THR A 73 5.07 -8.31 4.95
N GLU A 74 3.93 -8.67 5.51
CA GLU A 74 2.69 -8.90 4.77
C GLU A 74 1.80 -7.66 4.84
N ILE A 75 1.46 -7.11 3.67
CA ILE A 75 0.48 -6.04 3.55
C ILE A 75 -0.58 -6.48 2.55
N ASN A 76 -1.76 -6.79 3.04
CA ASN A 76 -2.89 -7.17 2.21
C ASN A 76 -3.82 -5.97 2.01
N ILE A 77 -3.72 -5.36 0.84
CA ILE A 77 -4.48 -4.15 0.49
C ILE A 77 -5.98 -4.41 0.50
N ASP A 78 -6.42 -5.55 -0.04
CA ASP A 78 -7.84 -5.91 -0.07
C ASP A 78 -8.43 -6.03 1.33
N LEU A 79 -7.68 -6.62 2.26
CA LEU A 79 -8.10 -6.73 3.65
C LEU A 79 -8.22 -5.36 4.33
N ILE A 80 -7.27 -4.47 4.05
CA ILE A 80 -7.31 -3.09 4.57
C ILE A 80 -8.53 -2.36 4.03
N GLU A 81 -8.76 -2.42 2.72
CA GLU A 81 -9.91 -1.76 2.10
C GLU A 81 -11.23 -2.31 2.63
N LYS A 82 -11.35 -3.63 2.79
CA LYS A 82 -12.53 -4.27 3.37
C LYS A 82 -12.77 -3.85 4.81
N ASN A 83 -11.72 -3.68 5.59
CA ASN A 83 -11.83 -3.28 7.00
C ASN A 83 -12.46 -1.90 7.16
N PHE A 84 -12.24 -0.99 6.23
CA PHE A 84 -12.75 0.39 6.25
C PHE A 84 -13.90 0.64 5.28
N ALA A 85 -14.32 -0.35 4.49
CA ALA A 85 -15.32 -0.18 3.42
C ALA A 85 -16.67 0.35 3.91
N HIS A 86 -17.07 0.02 5.13
CA HIS A 86 -18.33 0.47 5.73
C HIS A 86 -18.20 1.78 6.52
N SER A 87 -16.99 2.25 6.72
CA SER A 87 -16.71 3.45 7.53
C SER A 87 -16.71 4.74 6.71
N PHE A 88 -16.51 4.65 5.39
CA PHE A 88 -16.40 5.80 4.49
C PHE A 88 -17.17 5.55 3.20
N TYR A 89 -17.49 6.63 2.49
CA TYR A 89 -18.16 6.53 1.20
C TYR A 89 -17.31 5.83 0.15
N VAL A 90 -16.05 6.22 0.04
CA VAL A 90 -15.03 5.52 -0.74
C VAL A 90 -13.75 5.45 0.09
N PHE A 91 -13.15 4.26 0.15
CA PHE A 91 -11.86 4.05 0.81
C PHE A 91 -10.94 3.29 -0.14
N LYS A 92 -9.84 3.91 -0.52
CA LYS A 92 -8.83 3.34 -1.42
C LYS A 92 -7.46 3.38 -0.79
N VAL A 93 -6.71 2.30 -0.99
CA VAL A 93 -5.36 2.14 -0.49
C VAL A 93 -4.40 1.88 -1.64
N GLU A 94 -3.29 2.58 -1.64
CA GLU A 94 -2.22 2.41 -2.61
C GLU A 94 -0.94 2.05 -1.86
N ASP A 95 -0.31 0.96 -2.26
CA ASP A 95 0.95 0.51 -1.68
C ASP A 95 2.14 1.05 -2.47
N LYS A 96 2.88 1.97 -1.86
CA LYS A 96 4.14 2.54 -2.36
C LYS A 96 5.30 2.23 -1.42
N THR A 97 5.22 1.15 -0.67
CA THR A 97 6.33 0.73 0.20
C THR A 97 7.53 0.25 -0.63
N LYS A 98 8.70 0.40 -0.05
CA LYS A 98 9.96 -0.17 -0.58
C LYS A 98 10.34 -1.38 0.26
N THR A 99 10.72 -2.45 -0.41
CA THR A 99 11.15 -3.66 0.29
C THR A 99 12.65 -3.63 0.55
N LEU A 100 13.04 -3.76 1.81
CA LEU A 100 14.43 -3.93 2.21
C LEU A 100 14.79 -5.42 2.11
N ILE A 101 15.79 -5.72 1.31
CA ILE A 101 16.27 -7.08 1.10
C ILE A 101 17.74 -7.15 1.47
N ASN A 102 18.07 -8.07 2.37
CA ASN A 102 19.46 -8.41 2.63
C ASN A 102 19.92 -9.43 1.58
N TYR A 103 20.44 -8.93 0.48
CA TYR A 103 20.88 -9.79 -0.64
C TYR A 103 22.01 -10.74 -0.26
N GLU A 104 22.84 -10.37 0.72
CA GLU A 104 23.95 -11.22 1.15
C GLU A 104 23.49 -12.57 1.70
N GLU A 105 22.36 -12.61 2.37
CA GLU A 105 21.76 -13.85 2.87
C GLU A 105 21.44 -14.83 1.74
N PHE A 106 21.06 -14.32 0.57
CA PHE A 106 20.64 -15.14 -0.57
C PHE A 106 21.80 -15.54 -1.50
N MET A 107 22.93 -14.87 -1.40
CA MET A 107 24.07 -15.19 -2.26
C MET A 107 24.64 -16.59 -2.00
N PHE A 108 24.53 -17.05 -0.76
CA PHE A 108 25.05 -18.35 -0.32
C PHE A 108 23.93 -19.33 0.05
N ASP A 109 22.68 -18.96 -0.13
CA ASP A 109 21.54 -19.82 0.16
C ASP A 109 21.36 -20.84 -0.97
N GLU A 110 21.55 -22.11 -0.64
CA GLU A 110 21.42 -23.24 -1.59
C GLU A 110 19.96 -23.67 -1.82
N THR A 111 19.01 -23.06 -1.10
CA THR A 111 17.60 -23.38 -1.25
C THR A 111 17.00 -22.79 -2.52
N LEU A 112 15.77 -23.24 -2.87
CA LEU A 112 15.02 -22.71 -4.00
C LEU A 112 14.81 -21.19 -3.88
N LYS A 113 14.64 -20.68 -2.67
CA LYS A 113 14.53 -19.23 -2.42
C LYS A 113 15.78 -18.47 -2.85
N GLY A 114 16.95 -18.96 -2.47
CA GLY A 114 18.23 -18.36 -2.85
C GLY A 114 18.43 -18.38 -4.37
N GLU A 115 18.13 -19.50 -5.02
CA GLU A 115 18.21 -19.63 -6.47
C GLU A 115 17.27 -18.63 -7.17
N PHE A 116 16.03 -18.53 -6.70
CA PHE A 116 15.06 -17.59 -7.23
C PHE A 116 15.55 -16.13 -7.13
N VAL A 117 16.03 -15.73 -5.96
CA VAL A 117 16.54 -14.36 -5.74
C VAL A 117 17.71 -14.06 -6.66
N ARG A 118 18.69 -14.97 -6.76
CA ARG A 118 19.84 -14.79 -7.65
C ARG A 118 19.43 -14.67 -9.12
N ASN A 119 18.46 -15.47 -9.55
CA ASN A 119 17.96 -15.42 -10.92
C ASN A 119 17.27 -14.08 -11.23
N VAL A 120 16.46 -13.56 -10.32
CA VAL A 120 15.80 -12.24 -10.49
C VAL A 120 16.84 -11.12 -10.53
N LEU A 121 17.86 -11.16 -9.68
CA LEU A 121 18.93 -10.17 -9.64
C LEU A 121 19.72 -10.11 -10.96
N LYS A 122 19.90 -11.23 -11.61
CA LYS A 122 20.66 -11.36 -12.87
C LYS A 122 19.81 -11.10 -14.12
N ALA A 123 18.48 -11.04 -14.00
CA ALA A 123 17.57 -10.89 -15.13
C ALA A 123 17.72 -9.51 -15.77
N PRO A 124 18.13 -9.41 -17.04
CA PRO A 124 18.32 -8.12 -17.71
C PRO A 124 17.02 -7.47 -18.19
N ASP A 125 15.96 -8.25 -18.28
CA ASP A 125 14.63 -7.83 -18.75
C ASP A 125 13.75 -7.29 -17.63
N ILE A 126 14.21 -7.36 -16.37
CA ILE A 126 13.48 -6.82 -15.21
C ILE A 126 14.16 -5.52 -14.79
N ALA A 127 13.34 -4.45 -14.66
CA ALA A 127 13.82 -3.17 -14.18
C ALA A 127 14.34 -3.28 -12.74
N GLU A 128 15.43 -2.59 -12.43
CA GLU A 128 16.06 -2.65 -11.10
C GLU A 128 15.08 -2.25 -9.98
N GLU A 129 14.20 -1.30 -10.25
CA GLU A 129 13.19 -0.83 -9.29
C GLU A 129 12.10 -1.87 -9.01
N ASP A 130 11.85 -2.80 -9.94
CA ASP A 130 10.83 -3.85 -9.80
C ASP A 130 11.37 -5.11 -9.12
N LYS A 131 12.67 -5.34 -9.15
CA LYS A 131 13.31 -6.55 -8.60
C LYS A 131 12.95 -6.79 -7.12
N PRO A 132 13.03 -5.81 -6.22
CA PRO A 132 12.69 -6.05 -4.81
C PRO A 132 11.24 -6.51 -4.61
N LYS A 133 10.32 -5.96 -5.38
CA LYS A 133 8.90 -6.31 -5.32
C LYS A 133 8.65 -7.74 -5.82
N ILE A 134 9.25 -8.09 -6.93
CA ILE A 134 9.18 -9.45 -7.51
C ILE A 134 9.76 -10.46 -6.54
N ILE A 135 10.91 -10.18 -5.93
CA ILE A 135 11.55 -11.03 -4.94
C ILE A 135 10.66 -11.24 -3.73
N ARG A 136 10.05 -10.17 -3.22
CA ARG A 136 9.13 -10.26 -2.08
C ARG A 136 7.96 -11.19 -2.35
N TYR A 137 7.25 -10.99 -3.44
CA TYR A 137 6.09 -11.82 -3.80
C TYR A 137 6.50 -13.27 -4.09
N GLY A 138 7.62 -13.47 -4.79
CA GLY A 138 8.11 -14.80 -5.09
C GLY A 138 8.50 -15.59 -3.84
N ILE A 139 9.13 -14.96 -2.87
CA ILE A 139 9.47 -15.61 -1.60
C ILE A 139 8.21 -15.93 -0.80
N GLN A 140 7.25 -15.04 -0.74
CA GLN A 140 5.97 -15.31 -0.10
C GLN A 140 5.28 -16.53 -0.71
N ALA A 141 5.24 -16.61 -2.03
CA ALA A 141 4.69 -17.77 -2.73
C ALA A 141 5.43 -19.07 -2.43
N LEU A 142 6.78 -19.03 -2.36
CA LEU A 142 7.61 -20.21 -2.05
C LEU A 142 7.47 -20.65 -0.60
N THR A 143 7.11 -19.77 0.31
CA THR A 143 6.85 -20.13 1.72
C THR A 143 5.45 -20.68 1.96
N GLY A 144 4.58 -20.64 0.94
CA GLY A 144 3.20 -21.08 1.05
C GLY A 144 2.28 -20.06 1.74
N GLU A 145 2.75 -18.84 1.90
CA GLU A 145 1.90 -17.74 2.38
C GLU A 145 0.98 -17.27 1.25
N GLU A 146 -0.27 -16.98 1.57
CA GLU A 146 -1.18 -16.38 0.60
C GLU A 146 -0.73 -14.96 0.25
N ILE A 147 -0.70 -14.70 -1.03
CA ILE A 147 -0.29 -13.39 -1.56
C ILE A 147 -1.48 -12.44 -1.57
#